data_db9698624e70d3d19441ad0074c64078
#
_entry.id   db9698624e70d3d19441ad0074c64078
#
_cell.length_a   1.000
_cell.length_b   1.000
_cell.length_c   1.000
_cell.angle_alpha   90.00
_cell.angle_beta   90.00
_cell.angle_gamma   90.00
#
_symmetry.space_group_name_H-M   'P 1'
#
loop_
_entity.id
_entity.type
_entity.pdbx_description
1 polymer ?
#
loop_
_entity_poly.entity_id
_entity_poly.type
_entity_poly.pdbx_seq_one_letter_code
_entity_poly.pdbx_strand_id
1 'polypeptide(L)'
;DTMTLDRGNHTIRLGGELRRIFKGLSIGPATAGTFSFNSVRDFILDNPFRQTLTVDPATGQPAGFPRYFTLYESGLFVQDDWKVSPRLNINLGLRHDYFGTVKERDGLLSSIILGPCESFNQQLATAAIGHVNRLYQPETLNFSPRIGVAYDPFGDGKTSIRAGFSLAFQPHHGQSISGARALPPDAVQVVSQPANGIGTRIIYNIPVPFNPEFARGLNGRG
;
A
#
# COMPACT_ATOMS: atom_id res chain seq x y z
N ASP A 1 -24.79 0.22 -4.86
CA ASP A 1 -26.09 0.21 -5.58
C ASP A 1 -26.15 1.33 -6.58
N THR A 2 -26.97 1.14 -7.65
CA THR A 2 -27.14 2.13 -8.72
C THR A 2 -28.63 2.31 -9.01
N MET A 3 -29.04 3.55 -9.17
CA MET A 3 -30.39 3.95 -9.57
C MET A 3 -30.31 4.62 -10.95
N THR A 4 -31.26 4.30 -11.84
CA THR A 4 -31.38 4.92 -13.15
C THR A 4 -32.73 5.63 -13.25
N LEU A 5 -32.71 6.85 -13.77
CA LEU A 5 -33.87 7.68 -13.99
C LEU A 5 -33.87 8.16 -15.44
N ASP A 6 -34.86 7.76 -16.21
CA ASP A 6 -35.09 8.25 -17.58
C ASP A 6 -36.11 9.39 -17.58
N ARG A 7 -35.72 10.54 -18.09
CA ARG A 7 -36.60 11.73 -18.19
C ARG A 7 -36.37 12.49 -19.51
N GLY A 8 -37.27 12.31 -20.45
CA GLY A 8 -37.15 12.93 -21.78
C GLY A 8 -35.89 12.49 -22.50
N ASN A 9 -34.98 13.41 -22.75
CA ASN A 9 -33.73 13.16 -23.45
C ASN A 9 -32.55 12.82 -22.50
N HIS A 10 -32.79 12.65 -21.20
CA HIS A 10 -31.81 12.40 -20.20
C HIS A 10 -31.97 10.99 -19.62
N THR A 11 -30.86 10.27 -19.50
CA THR A 11 -30.75 9.04 -18.71
C THR A 11 -29.77 9.30 -17.61
N ILE A 12 -30.26 9.59 -16.41
CA ILE A 12 -29.47 9.93 -15.25
C ILE A 12 -29.21 8.64 -14.46
N ARG A 13 -27.95 8.35 -14.16
CA ARG A 13 -27.52 7.28 -13.28
C ARG A 13 -26.82 7.86 -12.06
N LEU A 14 -27.24 7.44 -10.89
CA LEU A 14 -26.58 7.78 -9.64
C LEU A 14 -26.37 6.52 -8.82
N GLY A 15 -25.29 6.50 -8.09
CA GLY A 15 -24.98 5.34 -7.27
C GLY A 15 -23.88 5.58 -6.27
N GLY A 16 -23.71 4.59 -5.42
CA GLY A 16 -22.69 4.61 -4.42
C GLY A 16 -22.25 3.23 -4.01
N GLU A 17 -21.02 3.16 -3.52
CA GLU A 17 -20.44 1.97 -2.93
C GLU A 17 -19.76 2.31 -1.62
N LEU A 18 -19.82 1.37 -0.68
CA LEU A 18 -19.07 1.38 0.56
C LEU A 18 -18.34 0.05 0.66
N ARG A 19 -17.04 0.11 0.86
CA ARG A 19 -16.18 -1.06 0.93
C ARG A 19 -15.39 -1.07 2.22
N ARG A 20 -15.48 -2.17 2.96
CA ARG A 20 -14.58 -2.47 4.05
C ARG A 20 -13.61 -3.55 3.60
N ILE A 21 -12.33 -3.23 3.60
CA ILE A 21 -11.26 -4.16 3.25
C ILE A 21 -10.60 -4.60 4.54
N PHE A 22 -10.56 -5.91 4.75
CA PHE A 22 -9.83 -6.54 5.85
C PHE A 22 -8.69 -7.36 5.28
N LYS A 23 -7.48 -7.18 5.81
CA LYS A 23 -6.30 -7.90 5.36
C LYS A 23 -5.49 -8.39 6.56
N GLY A 24 -5.48 -9.70 6.76
CA GLY A 24 -4.57 -10.36 7.69
C GLY A 24 -3.26 -10.71 6.98
N LEU A 25 -2.14 -10.32 7.56
CA LEU A 25 -0.81 -10.64 7.09
C LEU A 25 -0.03 -11.29 8.23
N SER A 26 0.37 -12.51 8.03
CA SER A 26 1.00 -13.33 9.07
C SER A 26 2.50 -13.54 8.89
N ILE A 27 3.12 -13.05 7.82
CA ILE A 27 4.49 -13.47 7.49
C ILE A 27 5.38 -12.24 7.27
N GLY A 28 6.40 -12.11 8.08
CA GLY A 28 7.58 -11.35 7.71
C GLY A 28 8.37 -12.16 6.65
N PRO A 29 9.04 -11.50 5.70
CA PRO A 29 9.74 -12.18 4.61
C PRO A 29 10.86 -13.11 5.05
N ALA A 30 11.15 -13.20 6.32
CA ALA A 30 12.25 -14.02 6.83
C ALA A 30 11.99 -14.61 8.22
N THR A 31 10.76 -14.95 8.58
CA THR A 31 10.50 -15.64 9.86
C THR A 31 11.12 -17.04 9.91
N ALA A 32 11.19 -17.71 8.74
CA ALA A 32 11.89 -18.99 8.59
C ALA A 32 13.36 -18.81 8.16
N GLY A 33 13.80 -17.59 7.93
CA GLY A 33 15.10 -17.28 7.37
C GLY A 33 15.12 -17.33 5.83
N THR A 34 15.91 -16.46 5.25
CA THR A 34 16.24 -16.49 3.82
C THR A 34 17.73 -16.70 3.68
N PHE A 35 18.11 -17.71 2.91
CA PHE A 35 19.51 -18.05 2.64
C PHE A 35 19.81 -17.77 1.19
N SER A 36 20.93 -17.11 0.93
CA SER A 36 21.38 -16.79 -0.43
C SER A 36 22.70 -17.49 -0.71
N PHE A 37 22.81 -18.08 -1.88
CA PHE A 37 23.96 -18.86 -2.33
C PHE A 37 24.53 -18.27 -3.61
N ASN A 38 25.86 -18.26 -3.77
CA ASN A 38 26.51 -17.74 -4.97
C ASN A 38 26.40 -18.70 -6.16
N SER A 39 26.22 -19.99 -5.90
CA SER A 39 26.15 -21.03 -6.91
C SER A 39 25.29 -22.21 -6.48
N VAL A 40 24.88 -23.04 -7.44
CA VAL A 40 24.21 -24.32 -7.18
C VAL A 40 25.10 -25.25 -6.34
N ARG A 41 26.40 -25.19 -6.55
CA ARG A 41 27.35 -25.96 -5.77
C ARG A 41 27.32 -25.55 -4.29
N ASP A 42 27.29 -24.24 -4.02
CA ASP A 42 27.21 -23.74 -2.65
C ASP A 42 25.89 -24.13 -1.98
N PHE A 43 24.80 -24.14 -2.74
CA PHE A 43 23.53 -24.67 -2.24
C PHE A 43 23.59 -26.14 -1.86
N ILE A 44 24.18 -26.99 -2.72
CA ILE A 44 24.36 -28.44 -2.44
C ILE A 44 25.27 -28.68 -1.22
N LEU A 45 26.26 -27.83 -1.03
CA LEU A 45 27.22 -27.93 0.06
C LEU A 45 26.76 -27.24 1.35
N ASP A 46 25.53 -26.66 1.33
CA ASP A 46 24.97 -25.90 2.46
C ASP A 46 25.86 -24.73 2.90
N ASN A 47 26.35 -23.96 1.94
CA ASN A 47 27.31 -22.89 2.13
C ASN A 47 26.75 -21.53 1.67
N PRO A 48 25.79 -20.92 2.38
CA PRO A 48 25.23 -19.64 2.01
C PRO A 48 26.22 -18.50 2.28
N PHE A 49 26.21 -17.52 1.41
CA PHE A 49 26.97 -16.29 1.62
C PHE A 49 26.19 -15.23 2.41
N ARG A 50 24.88 -15.41 2.54
CA ARG A 50 24.01 -14.45 3.26
C ARG A 50 22.83 -15.18 3.89
N GLN A 51 22.56 -14.84 5.13
CA GLN A 51 21.35 -15.22 5.84
C GLN A 51 20.62 -13.96 6.29
N THR A 52 19.29 -13.93 6.09
CA THR A 52 18.43 -12.85 6.55
C THR A 52 17.30 -13.44 7.40
N LEU A 53 17.08 -12.86 8.55
CA LEU A 53 16.08 -13.33 9.50
C LEU A 53 15.36 -12.14 10.12
N THR A 54 14.04 -12.26 10.33
CA THR A 54 13.27 -11.28 11.09
C THR A 54 13.12 -11.77 12.53
N VAL A 55 13.51 -10.95 13.46
CA VAL A 55 13.52 -11.28 14.90
C VAL A 55 12.72 -10.24 15.69
N ASP A 56 12.21 -10.68 16.82
CA ASP A 56 11.71 -9.80 17.87
C ASP A 56 12.92 -9.19 18.61
N PRO A 57 13.07 -7.86 18.61
CA PRO A 57 14.21 -7.20 19.25
C PRO A 57 14.24 -7.35 20.78
N ALA A 58 13.12 -7.66 21.41
CA ALA A 58 13.07 -7.87 22.85
C ALA A 58 13.65 -9.23 23.26
N THR A 59 13.43 -10.26 22.43
CA THR A 59 13.83 -11.63 22.73
C THR A 59 15.01 -12.11 21.91
N GLY A 60 15.29 -11.45 20.76
CA GLY A 60 16.29 -11.89 19.77
C GLY A 60 15.90 -13.17 19.03
N GLN A 61 14.68 -13.64 19.20
CA GLN A 61 14.22 -14.88 18.59
C GLN A 61 13.49 -14.62 17.27
N PRO A 62 13.55 -15.56 16.33
CA PRO A 62 12.70 -15.53 15.16
C PRO A 62 11.23 -15.45 15.58
N ALA A 63 10.49 -14.50 15.05
CA ALA A 63 9.09 -14.35 15.39
C ALA A 63 8.23 -14.04 14.16
N GLY A 64 7.02 -14.59 14.19
CA GLY A 64 5.96 -14.18 13.27
C GLY A 64 5.28 -12.93 13.81
N PHE A 65 5.05 -11.97 12.92
CA PHE A 65 4.41 -10.70 13.28
C PHE A 65 3.06 -10.60 12.58
N PRO A 66 2.02 -11.26 13.09
CA PRO A 66 0.68 -11.13 12.51
C PRO A 66 0.21 -9.68 12.62
N ARG A 67 -0.32 -9.16 11.53
CA ARG A 67 -0.89 -7.81 11.46
C ARG A 67 -2.26 -7.89 10.80
N TYR A 68 -3.18 -7.14 11.34
CA TYR A 68 -4.57 -7.13 10.89
C TYR A 68 -4.95 -5.71 10.50
N PHE A 69 -5.01 -5.47 9.22
CA PHE A 69 -5.31 -4.16 8.66
C PHE A 69 -6.77 -4.05 8.27
N THR A 70 -7.34 -2.90 8.53
CA THR A 70 -8.68 -2.53 8.08
C THR A 70 -8.61 -1.20 7.34
N LEU A 71 -9.31 -1.13 6.22
CA LEU A 71 -9.42 0.04 5.37
C LEU A 71 -10.89 0.23 4.97
N TYR A 72 -11.35 1.48 4.93
CA TYR A 72 -12.67 1.84 4.44
C TYR A 72 -12.55 2.70 3.21
N GLU A 73 -13.29 2.37 2.18
CA GLU A 73 -13.38 3.12 0.93
C GLU A 73 -14.84 3.38 0.61
N SER A 74 -15.12 4.53 0.03
CA SER A 74 -16.46 4.83 -0.48
C SER A 74 -16.36 5.60 -1.78
N GLY A 75 -17.34 5.40 -2.65
CA GLY A 75 -17.48 6.11 -3.90
C GLY A 75 -18.93 6.50 -4.13
N LEU A 76 -19.16 7.72 -4.57
CA LEU A 76 -20.45 8.23 -4.99
C LEU A 76 -20.31 8.75 -6.41
N PHE A 77 -21.31 8.52 -7.26
CA PHE A 77 -21.29 9.05 -8.62
C PHE A 77 -22.66 9.48 -9.09
N VAL A 78 -22.63 10.43 -10.01
CA VAL A 78 -23.77 10.82 -10.84
C VAL A 78 -23.28 10.90 -12.29
N GLN A 79 -24.10 10.41 -13.21
CA GLN A 79 -23.82 10.44 -14.63
C GLN A 79 -25.12 10.77 -15.38
N ASP A 80 -25.05 11.58 -16.42
CA ASP A 80 -26.13 11.88 -17.33
C ASP A 80 -25.72 11.55 -18.78
N ASP A 81 -26.51 10.69 -19.42
CA ASP A 81 -26.45 10.43 -20.84
C ASP A 81 -27.52 11.29 -21.52
N TRP A 82 -27.13 12.46 -22.02
CA TRP A 82 -28.04 13.46 -22.61
C TRP A 82 -28.05 13.37 -24.12
N LYS A 83 -29.22 13.04 -24.68
CA LYS A 83 -29.51 13.10 -26.10
C LYS A 83 -29.93 14.52 -26.49
N VAL A 84 -28.95 15.40 -26.74
CA VAL A 84 -29.21 16.82 -27.07
C VAL A 84 -30.02 16.92 -28.35
N SER A 85 -29.74 16.09 -29.34
CA SER A 85 -30.47 15.97 -30.60
C SER A 85 -30.32 14.56 -31.18
N PRO A 86 -31.03 14.19 -32.27
CA PRO A 86 -30.83 12.92 -32.95
C PRO A 86 -29.37 12.68 -33.43
N ARG A 87 -28.60 13.76 -33.55
CA ARG A 87 -27.21 13.73 -34.04
C ARG A 87 -26.15 13.99 -32.97
N LEU A 88 -26.53 14.40 -31.77
CA LEU A 88 -25.60 14.80 -30.71
C LEU A 88 -25.97 14.16 -29.39
N ASN A 89 -25.09 13.36 -28.88
CA ASN A 89 -25.16 12.83 -27.53
C ASN A 89 -23.97 13.38 -26.68
N ILE A 90 -24.29 13.80 -25.48
CA ILE A 90 -23.31 14.26 -24.48
C ILE A 90 -23.42 13.35 -23.27
N ASN A 91 -22.28 12.87 -22.78
CA ASN A 91 -22.17 12.10 -21.56
C ASN A 91 -21.43 12.95 -20.53
N LEU A 92 -22.06 13.20 -19.39
CA LEU A 92 -21.48 13.95 -18.29
C LEU A 92 -21.47 13.10 -17.05
N GLY A 93 -20.37 13.09 -16.33
CA GLY A 93 -20.28 12.32 -15.08
C GLY A 93 -19.38 12.99 -14.07
N LEU A 94 -19.71 12.80 -12.81
CA LEU A 94 -18.88 13.18 -11.69
C LEU A 94 -18.88 12.03 -10.69
N ARG A 95 -17.70 11.61 -10.27
CA ARG A 95 -17.51 10.64 -9.20
C ARG A 95 -16.67 11.28 -8.09
N HIS A 96 -17.03 11.01 -6.86
CA HIS A 96 -16.23 11.33 -5.68
C HIS A 96 -15.82 10.03 -5.01
N ASP A 97 -14.52 9.88 -4.78
CA ASP A 97 -13.95 8.73 -4.10
C ASP A 97 -13.30 9.15 -2.78
N TYR A 98 -13.59 8.41 -1.74
CA TYR A 98 -12.89 8.51 -0.46
C TYR A 98 -12.06 7.26 -0.24
N PHE A 99 -10.76 7.45 -0.04
CA PHE A 99 -9.83 6.39 0.33
C PHE A 99 -9.38 6.61 1.77
N GLY A 100 -9.88 5.77 2.65
CA GLY A 100 -9.56 5.85 4.07
C GLY A 100 -8.11 5.52 4.37
N THR A 101 -7.68 5.81 5.58
CA THR A 101 -6.37 5.41 6.07
C THR A 101 -6.39 3.99 6.59
N VAL A 102 -5.28 3.30 6.39
CA VAL A 102 -5.06 1.98 6.97
C VAL A 102 -5.02 2.08 8.48
N LYS A 103 -5.81 1.25 9.15
CA LYS A 103 -5.76 1.04 10.60
C LYS A 103 -5.27 -0.37 10.88
N GLU A 104 -4.33 -0.49 11.79
CA GLU A 104 -3.89 -1.78 12.32
C GLU A 104 -4.62 -2.04 13.64
N ARG A 105 -5.10 -3.28 13.83
CA ARG A 105 -6.00 -3.67 14.93
C ARG A 105 -5.40 -3.45 16.31
N ASP A 106 -4.13 -3.79 16.47
CA ASP A 106 -3.44 -3.85 17.75
C ASP A 106 -2.58 -2.59 18.00
N GLY A 107 -2.67 -1.58 17.12
CA GLY A 107 -1.92 -0.32 17.24
C GLY A 107 -0.44 -0.43 16.90
N LEU A 108 -0.03 -1.49 16.22
CA LEU A 108 1.37 -1.82 15.92
C LEU A 108 1.83 -1.25 14.56
N LEU A 109 1.15 -0.24 14.07
CA LEU A 109 1.55 0.47 12.87
C LEU A 109 2.74 1.37 13.18
N SER A 110 3.86 1.18 12.52
CA SER A 110 5.10 1.91 12.81
C SER A 110 5.52 2.79 11.64
N SER A 111 6.13 3.92 11.94
CA SER A 111 6.70 4.83 10.95
C SER A 111 7.83 5.67 11.55
N ILE A 112 8.51 6.41 10.69
CA ILE A 112 9.45 7.45 11.11
C ILE A 112 8.64 8.65 11.57
N ILE A 113 8.86 9.08 12.80
CA ILE A 113 8.28 10.27 13.40
C ILE A 113 9.36 11.37 13.33
N LEU A 114 9.14 12.36 12.48
CA LEU A 114 10.05 13.47 12.31
C LEU A 114 10.07 14.36 13.56
N GLY A 115 11.24 14.89 13.89
CA GLY A 115 11.40 15.77 15.04
C GLY A 115 10.80 17.17 14.82
N PRO A 116 10.63 17.97 15.88
CA PRO A 116 9.92 19.25 15.87
C PRO A 116 10.82 20.42 15.41
N CYS A 117 11.44 20.33 14.24
CA CYS A 117 12.32 21.37 13.71
C CYS A 117 11.76 21.96 12.40
N GLU A 118 12.19 23.16 12.03
CA GLU A 118 11.73 23.83 10.81
C GLU A 118 12.37 23.26 9.55
N SER A 119 13.65 22.87 9.61
CA SER A 119 14.36 22.28 8.48
C SER A 119 14.18 20.77 8.41
N PHE A 120 13.88 20.23 7.23
CA PHE A 120 13.75 18.81 7.01
C PHE A 120 14.98 17.99 7.46
N ASN A 121 16.18 18.50 7.23
CA ASN A 121 17.42 17.83 7.66
C ASN A 121 17.53 17.73 9.19
N GLN A 122 17.11 18.77 9.90
CA GLN A 122 17.07 18.75 11.37
C GLN A 122 15.95 17.87 11.89
N GLN A 123 14.78 17.87 11.25
CA GLN A 123 13.68 16.95 11.57
C GLN A 123 14.13 15.49 11.41
N LEU A 124 14.88 15.19 10.35
CA LEU A 124 15.40 13.85 10.10
C LEU A 124 16.50 13.45 11.10
N ALA A 125 17.38 14.39 11.46
CA ALA A 125 18.44 14.16 12.44
C ALA A 125 17.90 13.87 13.86
N THR A 126 16.70 14.35 14.16
CA THR A 126 16.00 14.13 15.45
C THR A 126 14.82 13.17 15.32
N ALA A 127 14.69 12.48 14.18
CA ALA A 127 13.62 11.53 13.94
C ALA A 127 13.73 10.29 14.82
N ALA A 128 12.60 9.76 15.22
CA ALA A 128 12.46 8.51 15.94
C ALA A 128 11.61 7.52 15.16
N ILE A 129 11.79 6.23 15.40
CA ILE A 129 10.88 5.19 14.90
C ILE A 129 9.92 4.84 16.04
N GLY A 130 8.64 4.83 15.74
CA GLY A 130 7.63 4.56 16.75
C GLY A 130 6.27 4.20 16.16
N HIS A 131 5.35 3.83 17.05
CA HIS A 131 3.98 3.52 16.65
C HIS A 131 3.22 4.78 16.26
N VAL A 132 2.42 4.65 15.21
CA VAL A 132 1.59 5.72 14.67
C VAL A 132 0.16 5.23 14.46
N ASN A 133 -0.80 6.12 14.62
CA ASN A 133 -2.20 5.77 14.39
C ASN A 133 -2.56 5.65 12.91
N ARG A 134 -1.75 6.23 12.02
CA ARG A 134 -1.94 6.22 10.58
C ARG A 134 -0.63 6.49 9.85
N LEU A 135 -0.46 5.91 8.67
CA LEU A 135 0.74 6.10 7.84
C LEU A 135 0.66 7.36 6.97
N TYR A 136 -0.54 7.80 6.64
CA TYR A 136 -0.80 8.97 5.79
C TYR A 136 -2.13 9.61 6.16
N GLN A 137 -2.31 10.86 5.76
CA GLN A 137 -3.58 11.56 5.93
C GLN A 137 -4.56 11.11 4.84
N PRO A 138 -5.85 10.94 5.16
CA PRO A 138 -6.84 10.63 4.15
C PRO A 138 -7.02 11.82 3.20
N GLU A 139 -7.10 11.56 1.92
CA GLU A 139 -7.49 12.55 0.93
C GLU A 139 -8.99 12.46 0.68
N THR A 140 -9.65 13.60 0.77
CA THR A 140 -11.12 13.69 0.67
C THR A 140 -11.60 14.40 -0.59
N LEU A 141 -10.69 14.97 -1.39
CA LEU A 141 -11.02 15.78 -2.57
C LEU A 141 -10.80 15.05 -3.90
N ASN A 142 -11.07 13.75 -3.93
CA ASN A 142 -10.90 12.93 -5.13
C ASN A 142 -12.13 13.01 -6.03
N PHE A 143 -12.27 14.10 -6.77
CA PHE A 143 -13.35 14.28 -7.75
C PHE A 143 -12.89 13.87 -9.14
N SER A 144 -13.60 12.95 -9.74
CA SER A 144 -13.33 12.33 -11.04
C SER A 144 -14.37 12.76 -12.09
N PRO A 145 -14.18 13.90 -12.78
CA PRO A 145 -15.08 14.32 -13.85
C PRO A 145 -14.91 13.44 -15.09
N ARG A 146 -16.03 13.26 -15.82
CA ARG A 146 -16.09 12.61 -17.13
C ARG A 146 -16.93 13.44 -18.07
N ILE A 147 -16.43 13.65 -19.27
CA ILE A 147 -17.14 14.33 -20.34
C ILE A 147 -16.92 13.51 -21.61
N GLY A 148 -18.00 13.17 -22.28
CA GLY A 148 -17.98 12.49 -23.56
C GLY A 148 -18.92 13.15 -24.55
N VAL A 149 -18.57 13.17 -25.81
CA VAL A 149 -19.39 13.70 -26.91
C VAL A 149 -19.36 12.72 -28.06
N ALA A 150 -20.55 12.47 -28.65
CA ALA A 150 -20.68 11.73 -29.89
C ALA A 150 -21.58 12.52 -30.84
N TYR A 151 -21.04 12.87 -32.01
CA TYR A 151 -21.69 13.70 -33.02
C TYR A 151 -21.72 13.00 -34.37
N ASP A 152 -22.90 12.94 -34.98
CA ASP A 152 -23.11 12.51 -36.36
C ASP A 152 -23.31 13.74 -37.24
N PRO A 153 -22.27 14.18 -37.99
CA PRO A 153 -22.32 15.42 -38.75
C PRO A 153 -23.32 15.37 -39.92
N PHE A 154 -23.60 14.22 -40.48
CA PHE A 154 -24.43 14.05 -41.64
C PHE A 154 -25.84 13.54 -41.31
N GLY A 155 -26.01 12.93 -40.13
CA GLY A 155 -27.31 12.40 -39.69
C GLY A 155 -27.73 11.10 -40.40
N ASP A 156 -26.79 10.47 -41.09
CA ASP A 156 -27.01 9.21 -41.81
C ASP A 156 -26.57 7.94 -41.05
N GLY A 157 -26.02 8.12 -39.86
CA GLY A 157 -25.53 7.07 -38.99
C GLY A 157 -24.26 6.37 -39.48
N LYS A 158 -23.66 6.85 -40.57
CA LYS A 158 -22.45 6.23 -41.15
C LYS A 158 -21.17 6.86 -40.62
N THR A 159 -21.22 8.11 -40.19
CA THR A 159 -20.06 8.85 -39.68
C THR A 159 -20.33 9.31 -38.25
N SER A 160 -19.43 8.99 -37.32
CA SER A 160 -19.52 9.44 -35.94
C SER A 160 -18.18 10.02 -35.48
N ILE A 161 -18.20 11.27 -35.02
CA ILE A 161 -17.07 11.92 -34.37
C ILE A 161 -17.26 11.78 -32.86
N ARG A 162 -16.25 11.21 -32.18
CA ARG A 162 -16.30 10.99 -30.73
C ARG A 162 -15.07 11.58 -30.07
N ALA A 163 -15.31 12.24 -28.94
CA ALA A 163 -14.26 12.74 -28.07
C ALA A 163 -14.65 12.53 -26.61
N GLY A 164 -13.66 12.37 -25.74
CA GLY A 164 -13.91 12.21 -24.31
C GLY A 164 -12.70 12.56 -23.47
N PHE A 165 -13.00 12.97 -22.25
CA PHE A 165 -12.03 13.23 -21.20
C PHE A 165 -12.53 12.60 -19.91
N SER A 166 -11.61 12.01 -19.14
CA SER A 166 -11.91 11.55 -17.78
C SER A 166 -10.69 11.67 -16.89
N LEU A 167 -10.91 11.99 -15.63
CA LEU A 167 -9.94 11.87 -14.55
C LEU A 167 -10.34 10.68 -13.66
N ALA A 168 -9.36 9.98 -13.13
CA ALA A 168 -9.61 8.88 -12.20
C ALA A 168 -8.55 8.88 -11.09
N PHE A 169 -8.99 8.62 -9.87
CA PHE A 169 -8.13 8.41 -8.72
C PHE A 169 -8.03 6.91 -8.41
N GLN A 170 -6.88 6.50 -7.92
CA GLN A 170 -6.61 5.11 -7.59
C GLN A 170 -6.22 5.00 -6.12
N PRO A 171 -6.81 4.06 -5.36
CA PRO A 171 -6.43 3.83 -3.98
C PRO A 171 -4.99 3.32 -3.88
N HIS A 172 -4.35 3.57 -2.74
CA HIS A 172 -3.06 2.98 -2.43
C HIS A 172 -3.15 1.45 -2.39
N HIS A 173 -2.32 0.79 -3.18
CA HIS A 173 -2.37 -0.66 -3.30
C HIS A 173 -1.78 -1.36 -2.07
N GLY A 174 -2.30 -2.56 -1.80
CA GLY A 174 -1.94 -3.39 -0.65
C GLY A 174 -0.46 -3.74 -0.50
N GLN A 175 0.39 -3.46 -1.49
CA GLN A 175 1.82 -3.66 -1.40
C GLN A 175 2.50 -2.65 -0.47
N SER A 176 2.06 -1.38 -0.46
CA SER A 176 2.52 -0.37 0.50
C SER A 176 2.16 -0.76 1.94
N ILE A 177 0.99 -1.36 2.13
CA ILE A 177 0.55 -1.88 3.43
C ILE A 177 1.37 -3.10 3.83
N SER A 178 1.74 -3.94 2.86
CA SER A 178 2.56 -5.13 3.12
C SER A 178 3.96 -4.78 3.63
N GLY A 179 4.51 -3.65 3.26
CA GLY A 179 5.79 -3.14 3.79
C GLY A 179 5.72 -2.77 5.27
N ALA A 180 4.58 -2.32 5.75
CA ALA A 180 4.40 -1.87 7.14
C ALA A 180 4.23 -3.00 8.18
N ARG A 181 4.27 -4.26 7.77
CA ARG A 181 3.95 -5.41 8.64
C ARG A 181 5.07 -5.82 9.61
N ALA A 182 6.32 -5.54 9.26
CA ALA A 182 7.48 -5.99 10.02
C ALA A 182 8.51 -4.87 10.07
N LEU A 183 8.16 -3.81 10.78
CA LEU A 183 9.00 -2.62 10.96
C LEU A 183 9.42 -2.49 12.42
N PRO A 184 10.57 -1.88 12.69
CA PRO A 184 10.90 -1.42 14.04
C PRO A 184 9.77 -0.52 14.61
N PRO A 185 9.52 -0.54 15.94
CA PRO A 185 10.31 -1.20 16.98
C PRO A 185 9.99 -2.68 17.19
N ASP A 186 8.90 -3.22 16.62
CA ASP A 186 8.42 -4.57 16.95
C ASP A 186 9.20 -5.68 16.26
N ALA A 187 9.74 -5.40 15.06
CA ALA A 187 10.45 -6.37 14.24
C ALA A 187 11.71 -5.77 13.64
N VAL A 188 12.80 -6.53 13.70
CA VAL A 188 14.08 -6.12 13.10
C VAL A 188 14.57 -7.22 12.17
N GLN A 189 14.98 -6.82 10.98
CA GLN A 189 15.62 -7.73 10.05
C GLN A 189 17.12 -7.78 10.34
N VAL A 190 17.60 -8.95 10.72
CA VAL A 190 19.03 -9.24 10.93
C VAL A 190 19.59 -9.87 9.67
N VAL A 191 20.70 -9.34 9.20
CA VAL A 191 21.45 -9.87 8.06
C VAL A 191 22.80 -10.35 8.57
N SER A 192 23.07 -11.65 8.45
CA SER A 192 24.38 -12.24 8.69
C SER A 192 25.06 -12.48 7.35
N GLN A 193 26.26 -11.92 7.21
CA GLN A 193 27.08 -12.08 6.01
C GLN A 193 28.53 -12.17 6.46
N PRO A 194 29.26 -13.22 6.05
CA PRO A 194 30.66 -13.35 6.42
C PRO A 194 31.51 -12.24 5.82
N ALA A 195 32.43 -11.70 6.60
CA ALA A 195 33.22 -10.53 6.20
C ALA A 195 34.12 -10.80 4.97
N ASN A 196 34.48 -12.05 4.73
CA ASN A 196 35.31 -12.48 3.61
C ASN A 196 34.55 -13.03 2.40
N GLY A 197 33.21 -12.97 2.43
CA GLY A 197 32.36 -13.51 1.36
C GLY A 197 32.38 -15.05 1.26
N ILE A 198 33.11 -15.73 2.11
CA ILE A 198 33.10 -17.20 2.18
C ILE A 198 31.96 -17.60 3.12
N GLY A 199 31.01 -18.37 2.60
CA GLY A 199 29.89 -18.85 3.38
C GLY A 199 30.33 -19.68 4.59
N THR A 200 29.67 -19.44 5.71
CA THR A 200 29.77 -20.36 6.85
C THR A 200 28.63 -21.35 6.76
N ARG A 201 28.94 -22.62 7.03
CA ARG A 201 27.93 -23.68 7.02
C ARG A 201 26.74 -23.28 7.91
N ILE A 202 25.54 -23.38 7.38
CA ILE A 202 24.33 -23.17 8.18
C ILE A 202 24.18 -24.33 9.11
N ILE A 203 24.01 -24.02 10.37
CA ILE A 203 23.51 -24.98 11.32
C ILE A 203 22.04 -24.72 11.45
N TYR A 204 21.21 -25.55 10.82
CA TYR A 204 19.76 -25.47 10.92
C TYR A 204 19.33 -25.48 12.38
N ASN A 205 18.36 -24.66 12.75
CA ASN A 205 17.83 -24.50 14.12
C ASN A 205 18.71 -23.78 15.15
N ILE A 206 19.82 -23.18 14.77
CA ILE A 206 20.50 -22.25 15.67
C ILE A 206 20.02 -20.85 15.35
N PRO A 207 19.45 -20.10 16.34
CA PRO A 207 19.17 -18.70 16.18
C PRO A 207 20.42 -17.96 15.74
N VAL A 208 20.28 -17.06 14.76
CA VAL A 208 21.39 -16.14 14.43
C VAL A 208 21.74 -15.39 15.70
N PRO A 209 23.02 -15.31 16.10
CA PRO A 209 23.39 -14.51 17.25
C PRO A 209 22.93 -13.09 17.05
N PHE A 210 21.92 -12.70 17.78
CA PHE A 210 21.35 -11.37 17.74
C PHE A 210 21.74 -10.64 19.02
N ASN A 211 22.31 -9.44 18.87
CA ASN A 211 22.56 -8.57 20.01
C ASN A 211 21.33 -7.68 20.23
N PRO A 212 20.58 -7.87 21.32
CA PRO A 212 19.39 -7.04 21.61
C PRO A 212 19.74 -5.55 21.75
N GLU A 213 20.93 -5.20 22.17
CA GLU A 213 21.39 -3.82 22.30
C GLU A 213 21.52 -3.12 20.94
N PHE A 214 21.85 -3.86 19.89
CA PHE A 214 21.86 -3.32 18.53
C PHE A 214 20.46 -2.87 18.10
N ALA A 215 19.44 -3.65 18.43
CA ALA A 215 18.05 -3.26 18.14
C ALA A 215 17.57 -2.09 19.01
N ARG A 216 18.01 -2.03 20.28
CA ARG A 216 17.73 -0.87 21.16
C ARG A 216 18.36 0.41 20.62
N GLY A 217 19.53 0.34 20.01
CA GLY A 217 20.16 1.47 19.34
C GLY A 217 19.34 2.00 18.13
N LEU A 218 18.60 1.13 17.46
CA LEU A 218 17.66 1.50 16.38
C LEU A 218 16.35 2.10 16.89
N ASN A 219 15.95 1.77 18.11
CA ASN A 219 14.79 2.35 18.78
C ASN A 219 15.04 3.77 19.30
N GLY A 220 16.23 4.32 19.04
CA GLY A 220 16.64 5.67 19.30
C GLY A 220 16.21 6.20 20.65
N ARG A 221 17.18 6.34 21.53
CA ARG A 221 17.16 7.10 22.78
C ARG A 221 16.24 6.59 23.87
N GLY A 222 16.83 5.76 24.73
CA GLY A 222 16.48 5.80 26.14
C GLY A 222 16.89 7.14 26.72
#